data_05d1d15b91785f4072b257e8bdfd60b1
#
_entry.id   05d1d15b91785f4072b257e8bdfd60b1
#
_cell.length_a   1.000
_cell.length_b   1.000
_cell.length_c   1.000
_cell.angle_alpha   90.00
_cell.angle_beta   90.00
_cell.angle_gamma   90.00
#
_symmetry.space_group_name_H-M   'P 1'
#
loop_
_entity.id
_entity.type
_entity.pdbx_description
1 polymer ?
#
loop_
_entity_poly.entity_id
_entity_poly.type
_entity_poly.pdbx_seq_one_letter_code
_entity_poly.pdbx_strand_id
1 'polypeptide(L)'
;MTKAKYTLEYPFNSSEKVLFNRLSTASGLSEWFADDVFVSDNIYTFVWDGFEQKAEMLSRKTPESVKFKWIDEDSEADENDFFEFKIRKDDLTGETALIVTDFAPEDEQEEAIELWDTQINSLKQKLGI
;
A
#
# COMPACT_ATOMS: atom_id res chain seq x y z
N MET A 1 12.75 -17.63 -6.81
CA MET A 1 11.35 -17.95 -7.11
C MET A 1 10.65 -16.76 -7.75
N THR A 2 9.82 -17.04 -8.74
CA THR A 2 9.07 -16.00 -9.43
C THR A 2 7.90 -15.54 -8.57
N LYS A 3 7.78 -14.24 -8.37
CA LYS A 3 6.64 -13.67 -7.67
C LYS A 3 5.44 -13.59 -8.62
N ALA A 4 4.27 -13.88 -8.10
CA ALA A 4 3.01 -13.79 -8.85
C ALA A 4 2.17 -12.63 -8.31
N LYS A 5 1.48 -11.96 -9.22
CA LYS A 5 0.62 -10.83 -8.89
C LYS A 5 -0.66 -11.31 -8.21
N TYR A 6 -1.08 -10.58 -7.19
CA TYR A 6 -2.39 -10.77 -6.60
C TYR A 6 -3.03 -9.42 -6.30
N THR A 7 -4.35 -9.40 -6.24
CA THR A 7 -5.13 -8.17 -6.05
C THR A 7 -6.16 -8.42 -4.95
N LEU A 8 -6.24 -7.48 -4.00
CA LEU A 8 -7.17 -7.53 -2.88
C LEU A 8 -8.10 -6.33 -2.94
N GLU A 9 -9.36 -6.52 -2.57
CA GLU A 9 -10.33 -5.42 -2.55
C GLU A 9 -10.95 -5.32 -1.15
N TYR A 10 -10.96 -4.12 -0.61
CA TYR A 10 -11.49 -3.83 0.71
C TYR A 10 -12.51 -2.69 0.63
N PRO A 11 -13.73 -2.89 1.13
CA PRO A 11 -14.68 -1.77 1.19
C PRO A 11 -14.27 -0.77 2.28
N PHE A 12 -14.45 0.52 1.99
CA PHE A 12 -14.13 1.59 2.92
C PHE A 12 -15.28 2.58 3.01
N ASN A 13 -15.70 2.88 4.23
CA ASN A 13 -16.70 3.90 4.49
C ASN A 13 -16.00 5.23 4.84
N SER A 14 -15.32 5.79 3.86
CA SER A 14 -14.51 6.99 4.01
C SER A 14 -14.48 7.78 2.70
N SER A 15 -14.19 9.08 2.77
CA SER A 15 -14.02 9.87 1.56
C SER A 15 -12.74 9.47 0.83
N GLU A 16 -12.75 9.63 -0.49
CA GLU A 16 -11.56 9.34 -1.30
C GLU A 16 -10.35 10.14 -0.86
N LYS A 17 -10.54 11.42 -0.54
CA LYS A 17 -9.44 12.31 -0.12
C LYS A 17 -8.81 11.87 1.20
N VAL A 18 -9.62 11.51 2.17
CA VAL A 18 -9.14 11.07 3.48
C VAL A 18 -8.37 9.76 3.33
N LEU A 19 -8.96 8.80 2.59
CA LEU A 19 -8.31 7.52 2.34
C LEU A 19 -7.00 7.72 1.57
N PHE A 20 -7.02 8.50 0.49
CA PHE A 20 -5.83 8.73 -0.33
C PHE A 20 -4.69 9.35 0.47
N ASN A 21 -5.00 10.28 1.38
CA ASN A 21 -3.98 10.88 2.24
C ASN A 21 -3.24 9.82 3.06
N ARG A 22 -3.96 8.82 3.59
CA ARG A 22 -3.39 7.73 4.38
C ARG A 22 -2.55 6.76 3.54
N LEU A 23 -2.73 6.76 2.22
CA LEU A 23 -2.03 5.86 1.31
C LEU A 23 -0.80 6.49 0.66
N SER A 24 -0.70 7.81 0.64
CA SER A 24 0.28 8.50 -0.18
C SER A 24 1.23 9.44 0.57
N THR A 25 0.97 9.74 1.83
CA THR A 25 1.83 10.64 2.60
C THR A 25 2.61 9.89 3.66
N ALA A 26 3.77 10.45 4.05
CA ALA A 26 4.58 9.86 5.11
C ALA A 26 3.80 9.79 6.42
N SER A 27 3.13 10.89 6.80
CA SER A 27 2.34 10.93 8.02
C SER A 27 1.16 9.95 7.98
N GLY A 28 0.51 9.82 6.83
CA GLY A 28 -0.60 8.89 6.66
C GLY A 28 -0.15 7.44 6.75
N LEU A 29 0.91 7.08 6.04
CA LEU A 29 1.44 5.72 6.03
C LEU A 29 2.01 5.31 7.38
N SER A 30 2.56 6.26 8.16
CA SER A 30 3.10 5.96 9.48
C SER A 30 2.03 5.65 10.52
N GLU A 31 0.77 5.90 10.22
CA GLU A 31 -0.33 5.58 11.12
C GLU A 31 -0.76 4.12 11.06
N TRP A 32 -0.55 3.45 9.92
CA TRP A 32 -1.08 2.09 9.74
C TRP A 32 -0.14 1.13 9.00
N PHE A 33 0.67 1.63 8.08
CA PHE A 33 1.47 0.78 7.19
C PHE A 33 2.82 0.40 7.79
N ALA A 34 3.46 1.36 8.46
CA ALA A 34 4.78 1.15 9.05
C ALA A 34 4.86 1.89 10.39
N ASP A 35 5.83 1.52 11.22
CA ASP A 35 6.04 2.18 12.52
C ASP A 35 6.47 3.63 12.33
N ASP A 36 7.27 3.88 11.29
CA ASP A 36 7.69 5.23 10.93
C ASP A 36 7.92 5.30 9.43
N VAL A 37 7.79 6.50 8.86
CA VAL A 37 7.98 6.71 7.42
C VAL A 37 8.69 8.04 7.19
N PHE A 38 9.75 7.99 6.41
CA PHE A 38 10.50 9.19 6.01
C PHE A 38 10.47 9.30 4.49
N VAL A 39 10.34 10.54 3.98
CA VAL A 39 10.31 10.81 2.54
C VAL A 39 11.40 11.79 2.18
N SER A 40 12.17 11.46 1.15
CA SER A 40 13.13 12.35 0.53
C SER A 40 12.96 12.23 -0.99
N ASP A 41 12.56 13.30 -1.63
CA ASP A 41 12.14 13.31 -3.04
C ASP A 41 11.03 12.27 -3.25
N ASN A 42 11.24 11.28 -4.12
CA ASN A 42 10.26 10.21 -4.36
C ASN A 42 10.58 8.94 -3.61
N ILE A 43 11.56 8.98 -2.71
CA ILE A 43 12.00 7.78 -1.97
C ILE A 43 11.35 7.78 -0.59
N TYR A 44 10.60 6.72 -0.30
CA TYR A 44 9.96 6.50 0.98
C TYR A 44 10.75 5.47 1.75
N THR A 45 11.17 5.82 2.95
CA THR A 45 11.84 4.88 3.87
C THR A 45 10.84 4.45 4.91
N PHE A 46 10.48 3.16 4.91
CA PHE A 46 9.55 2.57 5.86
C PHE A 46 10.35 1.85 6.95
N VAL A 47 9.96 2.06 8.20
CA VAL A 47 10.60 1.42 9.35
C VAL A 47 9.62 0.48 10.02
N TRP A 48 9.98 -0.80 10.11
CA TRP A 48 9.22 -1.82 10.82
C TRP A 48 10.13 -2.48 11.84
N ASP A 49 9.81 -2.33 13.12
CA ASP A 49 10.52 -3.01 14.21
C ASP A 49 12.05 -2.86 14.10
N GLY A 50 12.50 -1.65 13.76
CA GLY A 50 13.91 -1.33 13.61
C GLY A 50 14.52 -1.65 12.25
N PHE A 51 13.78 -2.29 11.35
CA PHE A 51 14.24 -2.56 9.99
C PHE A 51 13.74 -1.49 9.02
N GLU A 52 14.62 -1.07 8.14
CA GLU A 52 14.28 -0.08 7.11
C GLU A 52 14.13 -0.75 5.75
N GLN A 53 13.09 -0.37 5.02
CA GLN A 53 12.93 -0.71 3.61
C GLN A 53 12.58 0.55 2.84
N LYS A 54 13.12 0.67 1.65
CA LYS A 54 12.89 1.84 0.81
C LYS A 54 12.07 1.47 -0.42
N ALA A 55 11.24 2.41 -0.83
CA ALA A 55 10.45 2.27 -2.06
C ALA A 55 10.44 3.61 -2.78
N GLU A 56 10.43 3.55 -4.10
CA GLU A 56 10.30 4.75 -4.93
C GLU A 56 8.84 4.90 -5.36
N MET A 57 8.28 6.09 -5.18
CA MET A 57 6.95 6.38 -5.70
C MET A 57 7.04 6.58 -7.21
N LEU A 58 6.50 5.63 -7.97
CA LEU A 58 6.53 5.67 -9.43
C LEU A 58 5.41 6.50 -10.02
N SER A 59 4.25 6.54 -9.33
CA SER A 59 3.06 7.17 -9.88
C SER A 59 2.17 7.64 -8.76
N ARG A 60 1.58 8.81 -8.94
CA ARG A 60 0.60 9.38 -8.00
C ARG A 60 -0.48 10.08 -8.80
N LYS A 61 -1.68 9.52 -8.76
CA LYS A 61 -2.86 10.10 -9.43
C LYS A 61 -3.90 10.44 -8.36
N THR A 62 -3.85 11.66 -7.86
CA THR A 62 -4.73 12.11 -6.77
C THR A 62 -6.16 12.30 -7.25
N PRO A 63 -7.17 11.77 -6.56
CA PRO A 63 -7.14 10.88 -5.39
C PRO A 63 -7.35 9.39 -5.74
N GLU A 64 -6.89 8.95 -6.88
CA GLU A 64 -7.23 7.64 -7.43
C GLU A 64 -6.24 6.54 -7.10
N SER A 65 -4.93 6.81 -7.22
CA SER A 65 -3.95 5.74 -7.07
C SER A 65 -2.57 6.24 -6.72
N VAL A 66 -1.79 5.37 -6.09
CA VAL A 66 -0.37 5.58 -5.84
C VAL A 66 0.34 4.24 -6.00
N LYS A 67 1.50 4.27 -6.67
CA LYS A 67 2.27 3.07 -6.97
C LYS A 67 3.70 3.24 -6.47
N PHE A 68 4.19 2.23 -5.75
CA PHE A 68 5.54 2.21 -5.19
C PHE A 68 6.31 1.01 -5.70
N LYS A 69 7.59 1.22 -6.00
CA LYS A 69 8.50 0.13 -6.38
C LYS A 69 9.53 -0.06 -5.26
N TRP A 70 9.65 -1.28 -4.78
CA TRP A 70 10.65 -1.60 -3.76
C TRP A 70 12.06 -1.40 -4.32
N ILE A 71 12.91 -0.78 -3.52
CA ILE A 71 14.33 -0.61 -3.84
C ILE A 71 15.11 -1.62 -3.01
N ASP A 72 15.74 -2.57 -3.69
CA ASP A 72 16.56 -3.58 -3.05
C ASP A 72 17.96 -3.51 -3.65
N GLU A 73 18.93 -3.08 -2.84
CA GLU A 73 20.30 -2.89 -3.28
C GLU A 73 21.01 -4.23 -3.55
N ASP A 74 20.55 -5.31 -2.94
CA ASP A 74 21.18 -6.63 -3.02
C ASP A 74 20.60 -7.54 -4.11
N SER A 75 19.52 -7.14 -4.75
CA SER A 75 18.89 -7.92 -5.80
C SER A 75 18.78 -7.13 -7.10
N GLU A 76 18.75 -7.83 -8.22
CA GLU A 76 18.44 -7.19 -9.49
C GLU A 76 17.02 -6.68 -9.44
N ALA A 77 16.80 -5.45 -9.90
CA ALA A 77 15.49 -4.84 -9.90
C ALA A 77 14.51 -5.67 -10.71
N ASP A 78 13.55 -6.29 -10.05
CA ASP A 78 12.47 -7.01 -10.68
C ASP A 78 11.39 -6.00 -11.01
N GLU A 79 11.01 -5.86 -12.27
CA GLU A 79 9.95 -4.96 -12.71
C GLU A 79 8.61 -5.27 -12.04
N ASN A 80 8.46 -6.50 -11.56
CA ASN A 80 7.24 -6.97 -10.90
C ASN A 80 7.28 -6.77 -9.39
N ASP A 81 8.29 -6.12 -8.83
CA ASP A 81 8.40 -5.93 -7.39
C ASP A 81 7.87 -4.55 -6.97
N PHE A 82 6.57 -4.34 -7.19
CA PHE A 82 5.89 -3.11 -6.79
C PHE A 82 4.64 -3.43 -5.99
N PHE A 83 4.10 -2.40 -5.33
CA PHE A 83 2.75 -2.47 -4.76
C PHE A 83 2.00 -1.21 -5.13
N GLU A 84 0.68 -1.34 -5.27
CA GLU A 84 -0.17 -0.23 -5.70
C GLU A 84 -1.43 -0.16 -4.84
N PHE A 85 -1.79 1.05 -4.47
CA PHE A 85 -3.06 1.34 -3.82
C PHE A 85 -3.93 2.09 -4.82
N LYS A 86 -5.12 1.59 -5.07
CA LYS A 86 -6.07 2.21 -5.98
C LYS A 86 -7.41 2.37 -5.29
N ILE A 87 -8.01 3.54 -5.44
CA ILE A 87 -9.32 3.82 -4.85
C ILE A 87 -10.34 3.80 -5.97
N ARG A 88 -11.38 2.98 -5.79
CA ARG A 88 -12.49 2.91 -6.73
C ARG A 88 -13.77 3.35 -6.03
N LYS A 89 -14.50 4.24 -6.68
CA LYS A 89 -15.79 4.70 -6.20
C LYS A 89 -16.87 4.20 -7.13
N ASP A 90 -17.90 3.56 -6.59
CA ASP A 90 -19.04 3.10 -7.37
C ASP A 90 -19.96 4.28 -7.62
N ASP A 91 -20.19 4.60 -8.89
CA ASP A 91 -21.03 5.75 -9.29
C ASP A 91 -22.50 5.56 -8.93
N LEU A 92 -22.95 4.32 -8.81
CA LEU A 92 -24.35 4.05 -8.49
C LEU A 92 -24.65 4.08 -7.00
N THR A 93 -23.76 3.49 -6.19
CA THR A 93 -23.98 3.37 -4.74
C THR A 93 -23.21 4.41 -3.94
N GLY A 94 -22.17 5.01 -4.53
CA GLY A 94 -21.26 5.91 -3.82
C GLY A 94 -20.29 5.19 -2.90
N GLU A 95 -20.28 3.86 -2.90
CA GLU A 95 -19.38 3.07 -2.08
C GLU A 95 -17.94 3.19 -2.57
N THR A 96 -17.02 3.29 -1.62
CA THR A 96 -15.59 3.39 -1.88
C THR A 96 -14.92 2.06 -1.56
N ALA A 97 -13.99 1.64 -2.41
CA ALA A 97 -13.19 0.44 -2.19
C ALA A 97 -11.71 0.74 -2.40
N LEU A 98 -10.88 0.14 -1.57
CA LEU A 98 -9.44 0.15 -1.73
C LEU A 98 -9.02 -1.13 -2.43
N ILE A 99 -8.28 -1.00 -3.51
CA ILE A 99 -7.73 -2.13 -4.25
C ILE A 99 -6.22 -2.14 -4.05
N VAL A 100 -5.71 -3.23 -3.49
CA VAL A 100 -4.28 -3.41 -3.25
C VAL A 100 -3.76 -4.42 -4.27
N THR A 101 -2.73 -4.02 -5.00
CA THR A 101 -2.02 -4.92 -5.91
C THR A 101 -0.61 -5.12 -5.37
N ASP A 102 -0.19 -6.36 -5.25
CA ASP A 102 1.13 -6.70 -4.73
C ASP A 102 1.58 -8.01 -5.38
N PHE A 103 2.82 -8.39 -5.09
CA PHE A 103 3.44 -9.59 -5.65
C PHE A 103 4.06 -10.42 -4.53
N ALA A 104 3.90 -11.73 -4.63
CA ALA A 104 4.55 -12.68 -3.72
C ALA A 104 4.66 -14.05 -4.41
N PRO A 105 5.63 -14.89 -4.03
CA PRO A 105 5.63 -16.27 -4.50
C PRO A 105 4.30 -16.95 -4.13
N GLU A 106 3.81 -17.83 -5.00
CA GLU A 106 2.50 -18.46 -4.81
C GLU A 106 2.35 -19.14 -3.45
N ASP A 107 3.39 -19.78 -2.96
CA ASP A 107 3.38 -20.47 -1.67
C ASP A 107 3.44 -19.52 -0.47
N GLU A 108 3.72 -18.24 -0.70
CA GLU A 108 3.77 -17.21 0.34
C GLU A 108 2.59 -16.23 0.28
N GLN A 109 1.73 -16.34 -0.74
CA GLN A 109 0.63 -15.39 -0.92
C GLN A 109 -0.38 -15.42 0.23
N GLU A 110 -0.68 -16.58 0.77
CA GLU A 110 -1.65 -16.69 1.86
C GLU A 110 -1.20 -15.87 3.08
N GLU A 111 0.09 -15.98 3.45
CA GLU A 111 0.65 -15.21 4.55
C GLU A 111 0.67 -13.71 4.24
N ALA A 112 1.00 -13.35 3.00
CA ALA A 112 1.02 -11.96 2.58
C ALA A 112 -0.39 -11.35 2.64
N ILE A 113 -1.40 -12.09 2.24
CA ILE A 113 -2.79 -11.63 2.30
C ILE A 113 -3.23 -11.42 3.75
N GLU A 114 -2.87 -12.33 4.66
CA GLU A 114 -3.18 -12.18 6.08
C GLU A 114 -2.54 -10.92 6.66
N LEU A 115 -1.31 -10.62 6.26
CA LEU A 115 -0.63 -9.41 6.70
C LEU A 115 -1.34 -8.16 6.18
N TRP A 116 -1.76 -8.16 4.90
CA TRP A 116 -2.53 -7.05 4.33
C TRP A 116 -3.85 -6.88 5.09
N ASP A 117 -4.57 -7.97 5.38
CA ASP A 117 -5.82 -7.90 6.12
C ASP A 117 -5.62 -7.23 7.49
N THR A 118 -4.55 -7.58 8.19
CA THR A 118 -4.21 -7.00 9.48
C THR A 118 -3.90 -5.50 9.36
N GLN A 119 -3.10 -5.13 8.38
CA GLN A 119 -2.74 -3.73 8.15
C GLN A 119 -3.95 -2.88 7.74
N ILE A 120 -4.80 -3.42 6.87
CA ILE A 120 -6.01 -2.71 6.45
C ILE A 120 -6.99 -2.53 7.61
N ASN A 121 -7.10 -3.52 8.49
CA ASN A 121 -7.92 -3.37 9.70
C ASN A 121 -7.38 -2.26 10.60
N SER A 122 -6.06 -2.14 10.71
CA SER A 122 -5.43 -1.04 11.45
C SER A 122 -5.78 0.31 10.82
N LEU A 123 -5.73 0.40 9.48
CA LEU A 123 -6.12 1.62 8.77
C LEU A 123 -7.57 2.00 9.07
N LYS A 124 -8.47 1.03 9.03
CA LYS A 124 -9.89 1.29 9.34
C LYS A 124 -10.07 1.82 10.76
N GLN A 125 -9.36 1.25 11.72
CA GLN A 125 -9.41 1.72 13.10
C GLN A 125 -8.91 3.17 13.22
N LYS A 126 -7.85 3.52 12.52
CA LYS A 126 -7.31 4.88 12.53
C LYS A 126 -8.27 5.88 11.90
N LEU A 127 -9.08 5.43 10.94
CA LEU A 127 -10.11 6.27 10.31
C LEU A 127 -11.43 6.26 11.08
N GLY A 128 -11.56 5.43 12.09
CA GLY A 128 -12.78 5.35 12.91
C GLY A 128 -13.96 4.66 12.20
N ILE A 129 -13.64 3.72 11.34
CA ILE A 129 -14.69 3.02 10.58
C ILE A 129 -14.67 1.52 10.79
#